data_587367a53a17e18f3fbe21ae7f793d6c
#
_entry.id   587367a53a17e18f3fbe21ae7f793d6c
#
_cell.length_a   1.000
_cell.length_b   1.000
_cell.length_c   1.000
_cell.angle_alpha   90.00
_cell.angle_beta   90.00
_cell.angle_gamma   90.00
#
_symmetry.space_group_name_H-M   'P 1'
#
loop_
_entity.id
_entity.type
_entity.pdbx_description
1 polymer ?
#
loop_
_entity_poly.entity_id
_entity_poly.type
_entity_poly.pdbx_seq_one_letter_code
_entity_poly.pdbx_strand_id
1 'polypeptide(L)'
;ERNVDMAEKHQKKKKGSVLKILLAMLLLLVLTVGAAGVFAYNEINGNGGKPGAEVTVSIPQGSGVAAIARELKEAGVIRSAYLFRWYVGHKGAAGKLQYGDFTLQTGGYSYDGLIAELSTYAKADSVRLTFPEGTTAIAIARKMEEAGLCTAEEFLEEANTGDFSEYTFWQ
;
A
#
# COMPACT_ATOMS: atom_id res chain seq x y z
N GLU A 1 -43.69 -42.65 41.19
CA GLU A 1 -42.49 -43.11 40.42
C GLU A 1 -42.53 -42.71 38.95
N ARG A 2 -43.67 -42.67 38.29
CA ARG A 2 -43.77 -42.27 36.84
C ARG A 2 -43.46 -40.81 36.53
N ASN A 3 -43.63 -39.87 37.44
CA ASN A 3 -43.39 -38.44 37.26
C ASN A 3 -41.91 -38.04 37.35
N VAL A 4 -41.10 -38.78 38.09
CA VAL A 4 -39.65 -38.52 38.24
C VAL A 4 -38.91 -38.96 36.98
N ASP A 5 -39.32 -40.05 36.35
CA ASP A 5 -38.72 -40.62 35.14
C ASP A 5 -38.93 -39.73 33.88
N MET A 6 -40.08 -39.04 33.82
CA MET A 6 -40.35 -38.09 32.71
C MET A 6 -39.55 -36.79 32.83
N ALA A 7 -39.29 -36.30 34.04
CA ALA A 7 -38.51 -35.10 34.27
C ALA A 7 -37.01 -35.33 33.94
N GLU A 8 -36.46 -36.47 34.28
CA GLU A 8 -35.07 -36.84 33.95
C GLU A 8 -34.86 -37.01 32.42
N LYS A 9 -35.81 -37.56 31.72
CA LYS A 9 -35.79 -37.76 30.25
C LYS A 9 -35.83 -36.42 29.50
N HIS A 10 -36.57 -35.42 30.00
CA HIS A 10 -36.61 -34.08 29.40
C HIS A 10 -35.34 -33.28 29.66
N GLN A 11 -34.64 -33.42 30.78
CA GLN A 11 -33.38 -32.76 31.06
C GLN A 11 -32.23 -33.34 30.23
N LYS A 12 -32.18 -34.65 30.00
CA LYS A 12 -31.17 -35.28 29.13
C LYS A 12 -31.30 -34.88 27.67
N LYS A 13 -32.51 -34.67 27.15
CA LYS A 13 -32.75 -34.21 25.77
C LYS A 13 -32.29 -32.78 25.55
N LYS A 14 -32.46 -31.87 26.50
CA LYS A 14 -32.00 -30.46 26.41
C LYS A 14 -30.47 -30.35 26.42
N LYS A 15 -29.76 -31.10 27.26
CA LYS A 15 -28.28 -31.13 27.34
C LYS A 15 -27.66 -31.60 26.01
N GLY A 16 -28.21 -32.62 25.37
CA GLY A 16 -27.70 -33.11 24.08
C GLY A 16 -27.91 -32.14 22.92
N SER A 17 -28.99 -31.31 22.94
CA SER A 17 -29.24 -30.27 21.93
C SER A 17 -28.28 -29.10 22.10
N VAL A 18 -28.03 -28.63 23.32
CA VAL A 18 -27.09 -27.55 23.61
C VAL A 18 -25.67 -27.92 23.19
N LEU A 19 -25.25 -29.15 23.48
CA LEU A 19 -23.92 -29.65 23.09
C LEU A 19 -23.75 -29.67 21.57
N LYS A 20 -24.78 -30.09 20.82
CA LYS A 20 -24.75 -30.07 19.35
C LYS A 20 -24.68 -28.65 18.77
N ILE A 21 -25.37 -27.69 19.38
CA ILE A 21 -25.30 -26.28 19.00
C ILE A 21 -23.90 -25.74 19.27
N LEU A 22 -23.31 -26.02 20.42
CA LEU A 22 -21.94 -25.59 20.75
C LEU A 22 -20.91 -26.20 19.80
N LEU A 23 -21.03 -27.46 19.44
CA LEU A 23 -20.16 -28.11 18.45
C LEU A 23 -20.34 -27.51 17.07
N ALA A 24 -21.57 -27.19 16.66
CA ALA A 24 -21.82 -26.53 15.38
C ALA A 24 -21.22 -25.10 15.33
N MET A 25 -21.35 -24.36 16.44
CA MET A 25 -20.72 -23.03 16.56
C MET A 25 -19.19 -23.11 16.53
N LEU A 26 -18.61 -24.10 17.23
CA LEU A 26 -17.17 -24.32 17.19
C LEU A 26 -16.69 -24.70 15.79
N LEU A 27 -17.41 -25.56 15.08
CA LEU A 27 -17.10 -25.93 13.71
C LEU A 27 -17.17 -24.70 12.78
N LEU A 28 -18.22 -23.89 12.91
CA LEU A 28 -18.36 -22.65 12.15
C LEU A 28 -17.21 -21.69 12.43
N LEU A 29 -16.82 -21.54 13.69
CA LEU A 29 -15.67 -20.72 14.08
C LEU A 29 -14.37 -21.21 13.43
N VAL A 30 -14.11 -22.51 13.47
CA VAL A 30 -12.91 -23.11 12.85
C VAL A 30 -12.91 -22.89 11.34
N LEU A 31 -14.06 -23.06 10.69
CA LEU A 31 -14.19 -22.82 9.24
C LEU A 31 -13.97 -21.34 8.87
N THR A 32 -14.50 -20.40 9.64
CA THR A 32 -14.32 -18.96 9.40
C THR A 32 -12.87 -18.52 9.62
N VAL A 33 -12.24 -18.99 10.70
CA VAL A 33 -10.82 -18.72 10.97
C VAL A 33 -9.93 -19.36 9.89
N GLY A 34 -10.23 -20.57 9.46
CA GLY A 34 -9.51 -21.25 8.38
C GLY A 34 -9.62 -20.49 7.06
N ALA A 35 -10.83 -20.08 6.69
CA ALA A 35 -11.05 -19.28 5.47
C ALA A 35 -10.33 -17.92 5.51
N ALA A 36 -10.36 -17.23 6.64
CA ALA A 36 -9.63 -16.00 6.86
C ALA A 36 -8.10 -16.18 6.74
N GLY A 37 -7.59 -17.29 7.29
CA GLY A 37 -6.18 -17.66 7.18
C GLY A 37 -5.74 -17.91 5.74
N VAL A 38 -6.53 -18.67 4.97
CA VAL A 38 -6.27 -18.91 3.54
C VAL A 38 -6.33 -17.59 2.74
N PHE A 39 -7.31 -16.73 3.02
CA PHE A 39 -7.40 -15.42 2.40
C PHE A 39 -6.14 -14.58 2.67
N ALA A 40 -5.73 -14.48 3.93
CA ALA A 40 -4.54 -13.72 4.33
C ALA A 40 -3.27 -14.28 3.68
N TYR A 41 -3.11 -15.60 3.68
CA TYR A 41 -1.98 -16.27 3.05
C TYR A 41 -1.89 -15.97 1.55
N ASN A 42 -3.00 -16.08 0.83
CA ASN A 42 -3.04 -15.80 -0.60
C ASN A 42 -2.75 -14.33 -0.91
N GLU A 43 -3.29 -13.42 -0.10
CA GLU A 43 -3.09 -11.99 -0.26
C GLU A 43 -1.62 -11.59 -0.04
N ILE A 44 -1.00 -12.09 1.04
CA ILE A 44 0.39 -11.80 1.40
C ILE A 44 1.36 -12.33 0.32
N ASN A 45 1.08 -13.49 -0.24
CA ASN A 45 1.95 -14.14 -1.23
C ASN A 45 1.64 -13.75 -2.69
N GLY A 46 0.72 -12.82 -2.93
CA GLY A 46 0.36 -12.39 -4.28
C GLY A 46 -0.50 -13.38 -5.08
N ASN A 47 -0.98 -14.44 -4.43
CA ASN A 47 -1.85 -15.44 -5.08
C ASN A 47 -3.33 -15.03 -5.09
N GLY A 48 -3.63 -13.82 -4.59
CA GLY A 48 -4.99 -13.32 -4.42
C GLY A 48 -5.68 -12.88 -5.71
N GLY A 49 -4.95 -12.70 -6.80
CA GLY A 49 -5.47 -12.29 -8.09
C GLY A 49 -4.44 -12.46 -9.20
N LYS A 50 -4.89 -12.45 -10.44
CA LYS A 50 -3.99 -12.35 -11.59
C LYS A 50 -3.54 -10.90 -11.74
N PRO A 51 -2.29 -10.65 -12.19
CA PRO A 51 -1.88 -9.30 -12.58
C PRO A 51 -2.87 -8.71 -13.59
N GLY A 52 -3.39 -7.54 -13.27
CA GLY A 52 -4.34 -6.82 -14.12
C GLY A 52 -3.71 -5.63 -14.84
N ALA A 53 -4.51 -4.59 -15.06
CA ALA A 53 -4.04 -3.38 -15.72
C ALA A 53 -3.02 -2.61 -14.87
N GLU A 54 -2.15 -1.87 -15.54
CA GLU A 54 -1.27 -0.89 -14.90
C GLU A 54 -2.10 0.30 -14.40
N VAL A 55 -1.82 0.73 -13.18
CA VAL A 55 -2.44 1.90 -12.55
C VAL A 55 -1.36 2.76 -11.91
N THR A 56 -1.52 4.07 -12.01
CA THR A 56 -0.66 5.01 -11.30
C THR A 56 -1.26 5.30 -9.93
N VAL A 57 -0.47 5.07 -8.88
CA VAL A 57 -0.84 5.37 -7.49
C VAL A 57 0.02 6.52 -7.02
N SER A 58 -0.61 7.65 -6.71
CA SER A 58 0.07 8.85 -6.18
C SER A 58 0.06 8.81 -4.66
N ILE A 59 1.25 8.78 -4.07
CA ILE A 59 1.45 8.78 -2.62
C ILE A 59 1.99 10.16 -2.19
N PRO A 60 1.16 11.01 -1.55
CA PRO A 60 1.59 12.31 -1.09
C PRO A 60 2.74 12.25 -0.09
N GLN A 61 3.61 13.26 -0.11
CA GLN A 61 4.68 13.39 0.88
C GLN A 61 4.12 13.44 2.31
N GLY A 62 4.74 12.71 3.22
CA GLY A 62 4.30 12.62 4.61
C GLY A 62 3.14 11.64 4.84
N SER A 63 2.71 10.88 3.83
CA SER A 63 1.68 9.85 3.99
C SER A 63 2.14 8.75 4.93
N GLY A 64 1.35 8.48 5.97
CA GLY A 64 1.55 7.33 6.84
C GLY A 64 1.10 6.02 6.18
N VAL A 65 1.56 4.88 6.72
CA VAL A 65 1.22 3.53 6.21
C VAL A 65 -0.28 3.31 6.02
N ALA A 66 -1.11 3.94 6.87
CA ALA A 66 -2.56 3.82 6.76
C ALA A 66 -3.13 4.51 5.52
N ALA A 67 -2.59 5.68 5.15
CA ALA A 67 -2.98 6.38 3.94
C ALA A 67 -2.50 5.63 2.70
N ILE A 68 -1.23 5.22 2.67
CA ILE A 68 -0.66 4.40 1.59
C ILE A 68 -1.49 3.14 1.34
N ALA A 69 -1.83 2.40 2.41
CA ALA A 69 -2.63 1.19 2.30
C ALA A 69 -4.03 1.44 1.74
N ARG A 70 -4.62 2.60 2.01
CA ARG A 70 -5.91 3.00 1.46
C ARG A 70 -5.80 3.30 -0.03
N GLU A 71 -4.85 4.12 -0.45
CA GLU A 71 -4.60 4.44 -1.85
C GLU A 71 -4.36 3.17 -2.69
N LEU A 72 -3.51 2.26 -2.21
CA LEU A 72 -3.26 0.97 -2.87
C LEU A 72 -4.52 0.11 -3.01
N LYS A 73 -5.40 0.13 -2.00
CA LYS A 73 -6.67 -0.59 -2.05
C LYS A 73 -7.65 0.07 -3.02
N GLU A 74 -7.76 1.39 -3.02
CA GLU A 74 -8.64 2.15 -3.92
C GLU A 74 -8.21 1.99 -5.38
N ALA A 75 -6.90 1.94 -5.62
CA ALA A 75 -6.33 1.63 -6.93
C ALA A 75 -6.45 0.14 -7.34
N GLY A 76 -6.93 -0.73 -6.46
CA GLY A 76 -7.09 -2.17 -6.74
C GLY A 76 -5.79 -2.97 -6.75
N VAL A 77 -4.68 -2.40 -6.27
CA VAL A 77 -3.38 -3.10 -6.16
C VAL A 77 -3.43 -4.18 -5.07
N ILE A 78 -4.09 -3.88 -3.96
CA ILE A 78 -4.33 -4.81 -2.85
C ILE A 78 -5.83 -4.89 -2.52
N ARG A 79 -6.26 -6.01 -1.92
CA ARG A 79 -7.65 -6.20 -1.51
C ARG A 79 -7.92 -5.77 -0.07
N SER A 80 -6.90 -5.81 0.81
CA SER A 80 -7.05 -5.52 2.23
C SER A 80 -6.02 -4.52 2.74
N ALA A 81 -6.44 -3.25 2.92
CA ALA A 81 -5.62 -2.21 3.53
C ALA A 81 -5.23 -2.54 4.99
N TYR A 82 -6.14 -3.21 5.74
CA TYR A 82 -5.86 -3.62 7.12
C TYR A 82 -4.72 -4.65 7.19
N LEU A 83 -4.77 -5.67 6.32
CA LEU A 83 -3.78 -6.74 6.30
C LEU A 83 -2.40 -6.21 5.85
N PHE A 84 -2.37 -5.31 4.85
CA PHE A 84 -1.14 -4.68 4.40
C PHE A 84 -0.51 -3.82 5.51
N ARG A 85 -1.29 -2.98 6.20
CA ARG A 85 -0.80 -2.21 7.36
C ARG A 85 -0.19 -3.08 8.44
N TRP A 86 -0.90 -4.15 8.82
CA TRP A 86 -0.41 -5.10 9.81
C TRP A 86 0.90 -5.73 9.37
N TYR A 87 0.99 -6.14 8.09
CA TYR A 87 2.18 -6.76 7.53
C TYR A 87 3.38 -5.81 7.50
N VAL A 88 3.20 -4.58 7.02
CA VAL A 88 4.24 -3.53 7.02
C VAL A 88 4.74 -3.25 8.44
N GLY A 89 3.83 -3.17 9.42
CA GLY A 89 4.18 -3.00 10.83
C GLY A 89 4.97 -4.19 11.39
N HIS A 90 4.54 -5.41 11.08
CA HIS A 90 5.23 -6.65 11.51
C HIS A 90 6.64 -6.78 10.93
N LYS A 91 6.83 -6.36 9.68
CA LYS A 91 8.14 -6.34 9.00
C LYS A 91 9.02 -5.15 9.39
N GLY A 92 8.52 -4.18 10.15
CA GLY A 92 9.25 -2.94 10.47
C GLY A 92 9.57 -2.10 9.23
N ALA A 93 8.76 -2.21 8.16
CA ALA A 93 9.03 -1.59 6.87
C ALA A 93 8.39 -0.19 6.72
N ALA A 94 7.72 0.32 7.75
CA ALA A 94 6.98 1.59 7.68
C ALA A 94 7.84 2.79 7.22
N GLY A 95 9.08 2.87 7.70
CA GLY A 95 10.01 3.95 7.35
C GLY A 95 10.72 3.77 6.00
N LYS A 96 10.47 2.67 5.29
CA LYS A 96 11.09 2.41 3.98
C LYS A 96 10.19 2.85 2.81
N LEU A 97 8.89 2.99 3.05
CA LEU A 97 7.94 3.36 2.01
C LEU A 97 8.18 4.81 1.59
N GLN A 98 8.29 5.04 0.29
CA GLN A 98 8.56 6.34 -0.31
C GLN A 98 7.26 7.01 -0.77
N TYR A 99 7.31 8.32 -0.95
CA TYR A 99 6.27 9.12 -1.58
C TYR A 99 6.54 9.31 -3.06
N GLY A 100 5.51 9.66 -3.83
CA GLY A 100 5.59 9.92 -5.27
C GLY A 100 4.60 9.08 -6.08
N ASP A 101 4.75 9.09 -7.38
CA ASP A 101 3.89 8.37 -8.32
C ASP A 101 4.49 7.01 -8.66
N PHE A 102 3.74 5.95 -8.39
CA PHE A 102 4.15 4.58 -8.65
C PHE A 102 3.24 3.97 -9.72
N THR A 103 3.84 3.46 -10.79
CA THR A 103 3.11 2.66 -11.78
C THR A 103 3.13 1.20 -11.33
N LEU A 104 1.97 0.73 -10.89
CA LEU A 104 1.77 -0.60 -10.31
C LEU A 104 0.73 -1.37 -11.11
N GLN A 105 0.74 -2.70 -11.02
CA GLN A 105 -0.31 -3.53 -11.60
C GLN A 105 -1.39 -3.83 -10.55
N THR A 106 -2.64 -3.89 -10.98
CA THR A 106 -3.74 -4.31 -10.10
C THR A 106 -3.62 -5.81 -9.81
N GLY A 107 -3.53 -6.17 -8.53
CA GLY A 107 -3.36 -7.56 -8.07
C GLY A 107 -1.98 -8.15 -8.40
N GLY A 108 -1.78 -9.41 -8.01
CA GLY A 108 -0.57 -10.17 -8.37
C GLY A 108 0.69 -9.86 -7.57
N TYR A 109 0.71 -8.80 -6.77
CA TYR A 109 1.85 -8.53 -5.89
C TYR A 109 1.80 -9.35 -4.61
N SER A 110 2.95 -9.94 -4.23
CA SER A 110 3.18 -10.28 -2.83
C SER A 110 3.43 -9.00 -2.02
N TYR A 111 3.10 -9.00 -0.75
CA TYR A 111 3.32 -7.82 0.08
C TYR A 111 4.82 -7.48 0.23
N ASP A 112 5.71 -8.47 0.22
CA ASP A 112 7.16 -8.22 0.20
C ASP A 112 7.58 -7.56 -1.12
N GLY A 113 7.07 -8.02 -2.27
CA GLY A 113 7.32 -7.41 -3.57
C GLY A 113 6.80 -5.97 -3.64
N LEU A 114 5.58 -5.74 -3.14
CA LEU A 114 4.99 -4.40 -3.12
C LEU A 114 5.76 -3.45 -2.19
N ILE A 115 6.23 -3.92 -1.02
CA ILE A 115 7.09 -3.12 -0.14
C ILE A 115 8.42 -2.78 -0.84
N ALA A 116 9.00 -3.71 -1.57
CA ALA A 116 10.24 -3.47 -2.32
C ALA A 116 10.03 -2.41 -3.41
N GLU A 117 8.94 -2.49 -4.19
CA GLU A 117 8.58 -1.48 -5.18
C GLU A 117 8.38 -0.09 -4.54
N LEU A 118 7.59 -0.01 -3.47
CA LEU A 118 7.31 1.23 -2.75
C LEU A 118 8.52 1.75 -1.95
N SER A 119 9.55 0.96 -1.75
CA SER A 119 10.81 1.36 -1.11
C SER A 119 11.85 1.84 -2.12
N THR A 120 11.64 1.58 -3.39
CA THR A 120 12.42 2.17 -4.47
C THR A 120 11.87 3.59 -4.68
N TYR A 121 12.76 4.55 -4.94
CA TYR A 121 12.31 5.90 -5.27
C TYR A 121 11.28 5.79 -6.39
N ALA A 122 10.08 6.34 -6.16
CA ALA A 122 9.10 6.52 -7.21
C ALA A 122 9.87 7.07 -8.41
N LYS A 123 9.66 6.50 -9.59
CA LYS A 123 10.10 7.13 -10.83
C LYS A 123 9.36 8.48 -10.89
N ALA A 124 9.91 9.50 -10.24
CA ALA A 124 9.64 10.83 -10.69
C ALA A 124 9.89 10.78 -12.20
N ASP A 125 9.04 11.38 -13.01
CA ASP A 125 9.36 11.65 -14.41
C ASP A 125 10.66 12.45 -14.42
N SER A 126 11.78 11.74 -14.22
CA SER A 126 13.09 12.37 -14.19
C SER A 126 13.51 12.54 -15.63
N VAL A 127 13.32 13.73 -16.10
CA VAL A 127 13.85 14.15 -17.40
C VAL A 127 15.37 14.28 -17.25
N ARG A 128 16.11 13.41 -17.95
CA ARG A 128 17.57 13.53 -17.99
C ARG A 128 17.97 14.66 -18.94
N LEU A 129 18.39 15.78 -18.38
CA LEU A 129 18.99 16.88 -19.16
C LEU A 129 20.51 16.81 -19.04
N THR A 130 21.21 16.94 -20.16
CA THR A 130 22.68 17.01 -20.20
C THR A 130 23.07 18.44 -20.60
N PHE A 131 23.83 19.11 -19.74
CA PHE A 131 24.35 20.43 -19.97
C PHE A 131 25.88 20.34 -20.14
N PRO A 132 26.43 20.60 -21.33
CA PRO A 132 27.88 20.71 -21.53
C PRO A 132 28.48 21.85 -20.70
N GLU A 133 29.75 21.71 -20.31
CA GLU A 133 30.46 22.83 -19.66
C GLU A 133 30.41 24.11 -20.52
N GLY A 134 30.20 25.25 -19.87
CA GLY A 134 30.04 26.54 -20.55
C GLY A 134 28.65 26.80 -21.11
N THR A 135 27.65 25.97 -20.84
CA THR A 135 26.26 26.22 -21.22
C THR A 135 25.76 27.50 -20.53
N THR A 136 25.22 28.45 -21.28
CA THR A 136 24.66 29.70 -20.73
C THR A 136 23.35 29.47 -20.00
N ALA A 137 23.00 30.30 -19.00
CA ALA A 137 21.72 30.25 -18.29
C ALA A 137 20.51 30.27 -19.24
N ILE A 138 20.58 31.04 -20.31
CA ILE A 138 19.52 31.10 -21.35
C ILE A 138 19.36 29.76 -22.06
N ALA A 139 20.46 29.07 -22.36
CA ALA A 139 20.40 27.78 -23.02
C ALA A 139 19.89 26.68 -22.06
N ILE A 140 20.21 26.80 -20.76
CA ILE A 140 19.64 25.94 -19.70
C ILE A 140 18.14 26.17 -19.61
N ALA A 141 17.69 27.43 -19.49
CA ALA A 141 16.28 27.81 -19.39
C ALA A 141 15.44 27.22 -20.54
N ARG A 142 15.90 27.39 -21.81
CA ARG A 142 15.21 26.81 -22.96
C ARG A 142 15.11 25.28 -22.89
N LYS A 143 16.16 24.64 -22.48
CA LYS A 143 16.18 23.16 -22.37
C LYS A 143 15.26 22.64 -21.28
N MET A 144 15.10 23.39 -20.18
CA MET A 144 14.13 23.12 -19.12
C MET A 144 12.69 23.29 -19.63
N GLU A 145 12.43 24.34 -20.42
CA GLU A 145 11.13 24.60 -21.04
C GLU A 145 10.77 23.54 -22.08
N GLU A 146 11.70 23.18 -23.00
CA GLU A 146 11.52 22.09 -23.96
C GLU A 146 11.22 20.74 -23.27
N ALA A 147 11.77 20.54 -22.08
CA ALA A 147 11.53 19.37 -21.27
C ALA A 147 10.23 19.44 -20.44
N GLY A 148 9.49 20.55 -20.48
CA GLY A 148 8.24 20.74 -19.76
C GLY A 148 8.38 20.88 -18.24
N LEU A 149 9.58 21.26 -17.74
CA LEU A 149 9.86 21.37 -16.32
C LEU A 149 9.45 22.72 -15.72
N CYS A 150 9.70 23.82 -16.45
CA CYS A 150 9.31 25.19 -16.12
C CYS A 150 9.40 26.04 -17.39
N THR A 151 8.85 27.26 -17.38
CA THR A 151 9.07 28.20 -18.47
C THR A 151 10.48 28.80 -18.40
N ALA A 152 11.02 29.21 -19.57
CA ALA A 152 12.35 29.83 -19.61
C ALA A 152 12.38 31.13 -18.80
N GLU A 153 11.28 31.85 -18.75
CA GLU A 153 11.13 33.13 -18.02
C GLU A 153 11.17 32.88 -16.50
N GLU A 154 10.38 31.92 -15.98
CA GLU A 154 10.40 31.52 -14.55
C GLU A 154 11.79 31.08 -14.10
N PHE A 155 12.48 30.28 -14.92
CA PHE A 155 13.84 29.83 -14.58
C PHE A 155 14.83 31.00 -14.51
N LEU A 156 14.78 31.92 -15.46
CA LEU A 156 15.70 33.06 -15.49
C LEU A 156 15.39 34.09 -14.40
N GLU A 157 14.12 34.29 -14.04
CA GLU A 157 13.71 35.14 -12.94
C GLU A 157 14.26 34.58 -11.61
N GLU A 158 14.03 33.30 -11.34
CA GLU A 158 14.54 32.64 -10.12
C GLU A 158 16.08 32.65 -10.08
N ALA A 159 16.74 32.40 -11.20
CA ALA A 159 18.19 32.40 -11.27
C ALA A 159 18.81 33.79 -11.01
N ASN A 160 18.08 34.89 -11.26
CA ASN A 160 18.53 36.25 -11.04
C ASN A 160 18.12 36.85 -9.69
N THR A 161 17.00 36.39 -9.11
CA THR A 161 16.36 37.00 -7.93
C THR A 161 16.26 36.06 -6.77
N GLY A 162 16.46 34.74 -6.97
CA GLY A 162 16.36 33.72 -5.94
C GLY A 162 17.40 33.92 -4.83
N ASP A 163 16.99 33.68 -3.59
CA ASP A 163 17.90 33.65 -2.43
C ASP A 163 18.52 32.26 -2.26
N PHE A 164 19.78 32.14 -2.63
CA PHE A 164 20.56 30.91 -2.53
C PHE A 164 21.48 30.85 -1.31
N SER A 165 21.30 31.75 -0.33
CA SER A 165 22.14 31.88 0.86
C SER A 165 22.20 30.63 1.75
N GLU A 166 21.20 29.76 1.65
CA GLU A 166 21.15 28.46 2.38
C GLU A 166 22.14 27.42 1.82
N TYR A 167 22.63 27.60 0.60
CA TYR A 167 23.52 26.62 -0.03
C TYR A 167 25.00 26.96 0.21
N THR A 168 25.72 26.10 0.91
CA THR A 168 27.12 26.32 1.32
C THR A 168 28.12 26.42 0.15
N PHE A 169 27.78 25.93 -1.05
CA PHE A 169 28.62 26.02 -2.25
C PHE A 169 28.59 27.40 -2.92
N TRP A 170 27.73 28.29 -2.44
CA TRP A 170 27.57 29.64 -2.99
C TRP A 170 28.37 30.72 -2.23
N GLN A 171 29.13 30.31 -1.17
CA GLN A 171 29.95 31.24 -0.38
C GLN A 171 31.39 31.39 -0.92
#